data_b4f17859670c86cbfcc089fba4853fec
#
_entry.id   b4f17859670c86cbfcc089fba4853fec
#
_cell.length_a   1.000
_cell.length_b   1.000
_cell.length_c   1.000
_cell.angle_alpha   90.00
_cell.angle_beta   90.00
_cell.angle_gamma   90.00
#
_symmetry.space_group_name_H-M   'P 1'
#
loop_
_entity.id
_entity.type
_entity.pdbx_description
1 polymer ?
#
loop_
_entity_poly.entity_id
_entity_poly.type
_entity_poly.pdbx_seq_one_letter_code
_entity_poly.pdbx_strand_id
1 'polypeptide(L)'
;PSLIRGDVITKINGLPVTGIKDLVRLSKKITDGKKEPVSTLVSFERDMAQLLTVVKIGPEAEENRPVQAWKPWLGVSTQVLTRELTEALKMPKTTRGVRIAQVYPRTPAKKAGMKAGDLLFRIDGQIIQAYRTEDAEVFGNMIKEYKPDSLALFSGMRDGKKIDLNVTLEKRPDPSNELPDYEEETFEFTVRELSFGDRVSKRLKEKEPGLVVENVEPAGWASLAGLRQGDLVLR
;
A
#
# COMPACT_ATOMS: atom_id res chain seq x y z
N PRO A 1 -12.73 -5.71 -32.75
CA PRO A 1 -13.03 -4.82 -31.62
C PRO A 1 -12.14 -5.21 -30.43
N SER A 2 -11.51 -4.23 -29.78
CA SER A 2 -10.75 -4.45 -28.54
C SER A 2 -11.68 -4.56 -27.34
N LEU A 3 -11.26 -5.29 -26.30
CA LEU A 3 -11.97 -5.34 -25.02
C LEU A 3 -11.92 -3.97 -24.33
N ILE A 4 -13.05 -3.60 -23.74
CA ILE A 4 -13.18 -2.38 -22.92
C ILE A 4 -13.82 -2.72 -21.57
N ARG A 5 -13.76 -1.79 -20.65
CA ARG A 5 -14.42 -1.93 -19.34
C ARG A 5 -15.95 -2.05 -19.54
N GLY A 6 -16.55 -3.06 -18.91
CA GLY A 6 -17.98 -3.37 -19.01
C GLY A 6 -18.31 -4.56 -19.92
N ASP A 7 -17.34 -5.06 -20.72
CA ASP A 7 -17.52 -6.28 -21.51
C ASP A 7 -17.62 -7.51 -20.61
N VAL A 8 -18.52 -8.42 -20.95
CA VAL A 8 -18.69 -9.71 -20.27
C VAL A 8 -18.01 -10.81 -21.07
N ILE A 9 -16.90 -11.34 -20.59
CA ILE A 9 -16.20 -12.47 -21.25
C ILE A 9 -17.02 -13.74 -21.09
N THR A 10 -17.40 -14.36 -22.21
CA THR A 10 -18.23 -15.57 -22.23
C THR A 10 -17.46 -16.84 -22.58
N LYS A 11 -16.39 -16.74 -23.41
CA LYS A 11 -15.56 -17.89 -23.77
C LYS A 11 -14.11 -17.50 -24.00
N ILE A 12 -13.19 -18.43 -23.75
CA ILE A 12 -11.76 -18.36 -24.11
C ILE A 12 -11.40 -19.59 -24.91
N ASN A 13 -10.90 -19.42 -26.14
CA ASN A 13 -10.64 -20.50 -27.09
C ASN A 13 -11.82 -21.49 -27.20
N GLY A 14 -13.05 -20.98 -27.23
CA GLY A 14 -14.27 -21.78 -27.32
C GLY A 14 -14.74 -22.40 -25.99
N LEU A 15 -13.92 -22.37 -24.92
CA LEU A 15 -14.30 -22.90 -23.62
C LEU A 15 -15.09 -21.85 -22.82
N PRO A 16 -16.22 -22.24 -22.20
CA PRO A 16 -17.04 -21.27 -21.45
C PRO A 16 -16.33 -20.71 -20.23
N VAL A 17 -16.58 -19.44 -19.95
CA VAL A 17 -16.15 -18.73 -18.75
C VAL A 17 -17.41 -18.30 -18.00
N THR A 18 -17.62 -18.87 -16.82
CA THR A 18 -18.78 -18.59 -15.98
C THR A 18 -18.45 -17.68 -14.80
N GLY A 19 -17.16 -17.44 -14.54
CA GLY A 19 -16.68 -16.59 -13.48
C GLY A 19 -15.17 -16.42 -13.48
N ILE A 20 -14.68 -15.66 -12.50
CA ILE A 20 -13.26 -15.32 -12.38
C ILE A 20 -12.37 -16.58 -12.22
N LYS A 21 -12.86 -17.61 -11.50
CA LYS A 21 -12.15 -18.88 -11.29
C LYS A 21 -11.87 -19.60 -12.64
N ASP A 22 -12.83 -19.60 -13.55
CA ASP A 22 -12.65 -20.18 -14.89
C ASP A 22 -11.67 -19.36 -15.73
N LEU A 23 -11.77 -18.04 -15.66
CA LEU A 23 -10.85 -17.14 -16.35
C LEU A 23 -9.40 -17.42 -15.93
N VAL A 24 -9.12 -17.46 -14.62
CA VAL A 24 -7.78 -17.72 -14.08
C VAL A 24 -7.28 -19.12 -14.47
N ARG A 25 -8.12 -20.14 -14.32
CA ARG A 25 -7.79 -21.54 -14.68
C ARG A 25 -7.43 -21.68 -16.15
N LEU A 26 -8.24 -21.10 -17.04
CA LEU A 26 -8.03 -21.17 -18.49
C LEU A 26 -6.81 -20.36 -18.92
N SER A 27 -6.59 -19.17 -18.34
CA SER A 27 -5.39 -18.37 -18.59
C SER A 27 -4.12 -19.11 -18.20
N LYS A 28 -4.07 -19.72 -17.00
CA LYS A 28 -2.93 -20.55 -16.57
C LYS A 28 -2.69 -21.72 -17.53
N LYS A 29 -3.74 -22.43 -17.94
CA LYS A 29 -3.61 -23.55 -18.89
C LYS A 29 -3.07 -23.12 -20.26
N ILE A 30 -3.42 -21.92 -20.74
CA ILE A 30 -2.96 -21.38 -22.03
C ILE A 30 -1.47 -20.99 -21.94
N THR A 31 -1.04 -20.48 -20.80
CA THR A 31 0.33 -19.98 -20.61
C THR A 31 1.28 -21.02 -20.01
N ASP A 32 0.77 -22.19 -19.63
CA ASP A 32 1.57 -23.26 -19.04
C ASP A 32 2.72 -23.68 -19.97
N GLY A 33 3.95 -23.65 -19.44
CA GLY A 33 5.17 -23.96 -20.18
C GLY A 33 5.54 -22.97 -21.30
N LYS A 34 4.83 -21.85 -21.45
CA LYS A 34 5.11 -20.80 -22.44
C LYS A 34 5.95 -19.67 -21.82
N LYS A 35 6.95 -19.19 -22.59
CA LYS A 35 7.75 -18.02 -22.22
C LYS A 35 7.26 -16.72 -22.87
N GLU A 36 6.46 -16.84 -23.93
CA GLU A 36 5.95 -15.70 -24.68
C GLU A 36 4.41 -15.66 -24.64
N PRO A 37 3.81 -14.46 -24.79
CA PRO A 37 2.37 -14.31 -24.84
C PRO A 37 1.73 -15.10 -25.96
N VAL A 38 0.65 -15.82 -25.67
CA VAL A 38 -0.11 -16.67 -26.60
C VAL A 38 -1.31 -15.89 -27.11
N SER A 39 -1.45 -15.80 -28.44
CA SER A 39 -2.64 -15.24 -29.08
C SER A 39 -3.85 -16.10 -28.78
N THR A 40 -4.86 -15.54 -28.13
CA THR A 40 -5.99 -16.28 -27.58
C THR A 40 -7.29 -15.65 -28.07
N LEU A 41 -8.20 -16.47 -28.59
CA LEU A 41 -9.52 -16.03 -29.04
C LEU A 41 -10.44 -15.85 -27.82
N VAL A 42 -10.99 -14.66 -27.66
CA VAL A 42 -11.93 -14.32 -26.59
C VAL A 42 -13.28 -13.94 -27.18
N SER A 43 -14.33 -14.63 -26.73
CA SER A 43 -15.73 -14.23 -27.00
C SER A 43 -16.22 -13.41 -25.81
N PHE A 44 -16.88 -12.32 -26.11
CA PHE A 44 -17.45 -11.44 -25.09
C PHE A 44 -18.77 -10.84 -25.56
N GLU A 45 -19.56 -10.38 -24.61
CA GLU A 45 -20.83 -9.71 -24.85
C GLU A 45 -20.70 -8.22 -24.48
N ARG A 46 -21.20 -7.38 -25.40
CA ARG A 46 -21.31 -5.92 -25.23
C ARG A 46 -22.65 -5.49 -25.83
N ASP A 47 -23.45 -4.77 -25.07
CA ASP A 47 -24.76 -4.27 -25.53
C ASP A 47 -25.64 -5.37 -26.19
N MET A 48 -25.71 -6.54 -25.57
CA MET A 48 -26.40 -7.76 -26.03
C MET A 48 -25.87 -8.35 -27.36
N ALA A 49 -24.78 -7.84 -27.89
CA ALA A 49 -24.11 -8.38 -29.07
C ALA A 49 -22.94 -9.30 -28.67
N GLN A 50 -22.88 -10.49 -29.25
CA GLN A 50 -21.73 -11.39 -29.09
C GLN A 50 -20.61 -10.99 -30.05
N LEU A 51 -19.45 -10.70 -29.50
CA LEU A 51 -18.28 -10.24 -30.24
C LEU A 51 -17.09 -11.17 -30.00
N LEU A 52 -16.14 -11.14 -30.94
CA LEU A 52 -14.90 -11.90 -30.87
C LEU A 52 -13.70 -10.96 -30.98
N THR A 53 -12.68 -11.25 -30.23
CA THR A 53 -11.39 -10.57 -30.34
C THR A 53 -10.24 -11.51 -30.05
N VAL A 54 -9.04 -11.16 -30.52
CA VAL A 54 -7.82 -11.88 -30.18
C VAL A 54 -7.04 -11.03 -29.20
N VAL A 55 -6.75 -11.61 -28.04
CA VAL A 55 -5.89 -11.01 -27.01
C VAL A 55 -4.63 -11.84 -26.84
N LYS A 56 -3.54 -11.21 -26.49
CA LYS A 56 -2.31 -11.90 -26.10
C LYS A 56 -2.33 -12.15 -24.60
N ILE A 57 -2.43 -13.43 -24.20
CA ILE A 57 -2.32 -13.84 -22.80
C ILE A 57 -0.88 -14.31 -22.60
N GLY A 58 -0.11 -13.58 -21.78
CA GLY A 58 1.25 -13.96 -21.40
C GLY A 58 1.25 -14.91 -20.21
N PRO A 59 2.31 -15.71 -20.00
CA PRO A 59 2.57 -16.28 -18.70
C PRO A 59 2.57 -15.13 -17.69
N GLU A 60 2.12 -15.41 -16.49
CA GLU A 60 2.16 -14.46 -15.40
C GLU A 60 3.64 -14.08 -15.19
N ALA A 61 4.10 -13.10 -15.97
CA ALA A 61 5.42 -12.53 -15.77
C ALA A 61 5.38 -11.83 -14.43
N GLU A 62 6.32 -12.14 -13.57
CA GLU A 62 6.58 -11.35 -12.37
C GLU A 62 6.77 -9.84 -12.70
N GLU A 63 7.01 -9.51 -13.98
CA GLU A 63 7.19 -8.16 -14.53
C GLU A 63 5.90 -7.44 -14.92
N ASN A 64 4.73 -8.08 -15.02
CA ASN A 64 3.46 -7.43 -15.39
C ASN A 64 2.50 -7.17 -14.23
N ARG A 65 2.93 -7.29 -12.99
CA ARG A 65 2.34 -6.40 -11.99
C ARG A 65 2.63 -4.99 -12.50
N PRO A 66 1.61 -4.10 -12.65
CA PRO A 66 1.89 -2.70 -12.96
C PRO A 66 3.03 -2.33 -12.04
N VAL A 67 4.15 -1.86 -12.61
CA VAL A 67 5.31 -1.46 -11.80
C VAL A 67 4.71 -0.48 -10.81
N GLN A 68 4.39 -1.01 -9.65
CA GLN A 68 3.85 -0.22 -8.57
C GLN A 68 4.96 0.77 -8.32
N ALA A 69 4.75 2.00 -8.78
CA ALA A 69 5.78 3.01 -8.70
C ALA A 69 6.19 3.04 -7.23
N TRP A 70 7.33 2.42 -6.95
CA TRP A 70 7.85 2.19 -5.62
C TRP A 70 7.84 3.53 -4.90
N LYS A 71 6.87 3.71 -4.00
CA LYS A 71 6.71 4.98 -3.30
C LYS A 71 7.76 5.04 -2.20
N PRO A 72 8.60 6.06 -2.19
CA PRO A 72 9.55 6.26 -1.11
C PRO A 72 8.81 6.49 0.20
N TRP A 73 9.39 6.04 1.29
CA TRP A 73 8.78 6.07 2.59
C TRP A 73 9.76 6.43 3.69
N LEU A 74 9.29 7.20 4.64
CA LEU A 74 10.05 7.67 5.80
C LEU A 74 9.64 6.94 7.09
N GLY A 75 8.37 6.60 7.22
CA GLY A 75 7.82 5.88 8.38
C GLY A 75 7.61 6.76 9.61
N VAL A 76 6.95 7.89 9.41
CA VAL A 76 6.55 8.82 10.47
C VAL A 76 5.09 9.22 10.31
N SER A 77 4.49 9.69 11.41
CA SER A 77 3.29 10.52 11.41
C SER A 77 3.69 11.95 11.71
N THR A 78 3.10 12.90 11.00
CA THR A 78 3.43 14.33 11.12
C THR A 78 2.21 15.17 11.47
N GLN A 79 2.47 16.32 12.04
CA GLN A 79 1.50 17.38 12.33
C GLN A 79 2.02 18.68 11.74
N VAL A 80 1.18 19.39 11.00
CA VAL A 80 1.55 20.70 10.44
C VAL A 80 1.80 21.71 11.55
N LEU A 81 2.82 22.54 11.40
CA LEU A 81 3.10 23.67 12.28
C LEU A 81 2.14 24.82 11.98
N THR A 82 0.90 24.68 12.44
CA THR A 82 -0.09 25.75 12.34
C THR A 82 0.32 26.97 13.19
N ARG A 83 -0.32 28.10 12.94
CA ARG A 83 -0.05 29.34 13.69
C ARG A 83 -0.24 29.16 15.20
N GLU A 84 -1.31 28.47 15.58
CA GLU A 84 -1.63 28.19 16.99
C GLU A 84 -0.54 27.31 17.62
N LEU A 85 -0.09 26.29 16.88
CA LEU A 85 0.96 25.38 17.35
C LEU A 85 2.31 26.12 17.48
N THR A 86 2.66 26.99 16.51
CA THR A 86 3.90 27.77 16.60
C THR A 86 3.88 28.76 17.75
N GLU A 87 2.73 29.40 18.05
CA GLU A 87 2.55 30.26 19.22
C GLU A 87 2.71 29.48 20.55
N ALA A 88 2.08 28.29 20.63
CA ALA A 88 2.22 27.41 21.80
C ALA A 88 3.66 26.94 22.04
N LEU A 89 4.41 26.73 20.97
CA LEU A 89 5.83 26.36 21.00
C LEU A 89 6.77 27.58 21.16
N LYS A 90 6.24 28.77 21.31
CA LYS A 90 7.00 30.03 21.43
C LYS A 90 7.93 30.29 20.25
N MET A 91 7.47 29.94 19.05
CA MET A 91 8.19 30.10 17.79
C MET A 91 7.63 31.31 17.01
N PRO A 92 8.40 31.87 16.06
CA PRO A 92 7.89 32.89 15.15
C PRO A 92 6.64 32.40 14.41
N LYS A 93 5.60 33.23 14.32
CA LYS A 93 4.34 32.91 13.60
C LYS A 93 4.53 32.63 12.09
N THR A 94 5.67 33.01 11.54
CA THR A 94 6.07 32.77 10.15
C THR A 94 6.75 31.40 9.95
N THR A 95 6.95 30.63 11.03
CA THR A 95 7.56 29.30 10.96
C THR A 95 6.66 28.37 10.14
N ARG A 96 7.27 27.64 9.21
CA ARG A 96 6.62 26.68 8.34
C ARG A 96 7.31 25.32 8.49
N GLY A 97 6.55 24.26 8.34
CA GLY A 97 7.09 22.92 8.44
C GLY A 97 6.14 21.96 9.12
N VAL A 98 6.69 20.85 9.59
CA VAL A 98 5.94 19.80 10.28
C VAL A 98 6.63 19.42 11.59
N ARG A 99 5.83 19.04 12.57
CA ARG A 99 6.27 18.36 13.79
C ARG A 99 6.13 16.87 13.60
N ILE A 100 7.14 16.09 13.96
CA ILE A 100 7.04 14.64 14.02
C ILE A 100 6.15 14.28 15.20
N ALA A 101 4.96 13.74 14.91
CA ALA A 101 4.02 13.28 15.94
C ALA A 101 4.42 11.89 16.44
N GLN A 102 4.82 11.01 15.52
CA GLN A 102 5.24 9.64 15.83
C GLN A 102 6.31 9.16 14.85
N VAL A 103 7.27 8.38 15.35
CA VAL A 103 8.24 7.63 14.55
C VAL A 103 7.95 6.15 14.73
N TYR A 104 7.62 5.48 13.65
CA TYR A 104 7.32 4.05 13.70
C TYR A 104 8.60 3.22 13.90
N PRO A 105 8.51 2.08 14.57
CA PRO A 105 9.66 1.21 14.78
C PRO A 105 10.17 0.64 13.45
N ARG A 106 11.48 0.42 13.34
CA ARG A 106 12.15 -0.22 12.20
C ARG A 106 12.04 0.52 10.87
N THR A 107 11.74 1.81 10.90
CA THR A 107 11.59 2.67 9.73
C THR A 107 12.87 3.45 9.41
N PRO A 108 13.01 3.99 8.19
CA PRO A 108 14.09 4.91 7.83
C PRO A 108 14.28 6.04 8.84
N ALA A 109 13.20 6.69 9.23
CA ALA A 109 13.24 7.75 10.24
C ALA A 109 13.80 7.27 11.58
N LYS A 110 13.41 6.07 12.03
CA LYS A 110 13.91 5.49 13.27
C LYS A 110 15.40 5.17 13.19
N LYS A 111 15.84 4.58 12.06
CA LYS A 111 17.25 4.24 11.81
C LYS A 111 18.13 5.50 11.79
N ALA A 112 17.63 6.60 11.21
CA ALA A 112 18.32 7.88 11.17
C ALA A 112 18.27 8.68 12.50
N GLY A 113 17.64 8.14 13.53
CA GLY A 113 17.56 8.80 14.84
C GLY A 113 16.55 9.93 14.95
N MET A 114 15.55 9.98 14.03
CA MET A 114 14.42 10.88 14.14
C MET A 114 13.59 10.55 15.38
N LYS A 115 13.01 11.55 16.03
CA LYS A 115 12.23 11.39 17.27
C LYS A 115 10.89 12.11 17.18
N ALA A 116 9.91 11.63 17.91
CA ALA A 116 8.68 12.38 18.15
C ALA A 116 9.04 13.70 18.86
N GLY A 117 8.44 14.79 18.41
CA GLY A 117 8.76 16.14 18.87
C GLY A 117 9.74 16.91 17.97
N ASP A 118 10.46 16.27 17.07
CA ASP A 118 11.31 16.96 16.09
C ASP A 118 10.46 17.90 15.23
N LEU A 119 10.98 19.08 14.97
CA LEU A 119 10.40 20.06 14.05
C LEU A 119 11.23 20.07 12.78
N LEU A 120 10.62 19.76 11.64
CA LEU A 120 11.30 19.72 10.35
C LEU A 120 10.85 20.92 9.52
N PHE A 121 11.82 21.66 8.97
CA PHE A 121 11.58 22.86 8.19
C PHE A 121 11.99 22.72 6.73
N ARG A 122 12.95 21.83 6.44
CA ARG A 122 13.53 21.65 5.10
C ARG A 122 13.83 20.20 4.80
N ILE A 123 13.75 19.88 3.50
CA ILE A 123 14.27 18.62 2.92
C ILE A 123 15.20 19.04 1.79
N ASP A 124 16.47 18.63 1.83
CA ASP A 124 17.52 19.00 0.87
C ASP A 124 17.58 20.52 0.58
N GLY A 125 17.42 21.33 1.64
CA GLY A 125 17.39 22.77 1.55
C GLY A 125 16.06 23.37 1.10
N GLN A 126 15.12 22.59 0.55
CA GLN A 126 13.79 23.03 0.14
C GLN A 126 12.89 23.21 1.38
N ILE A 127 12.23 24.36 1.49
CA ILE A 127 11.36 24.67 2.63
C ILE A 127 10.06 23.83 2.54
N ILE A 128 9.68 23.21 3.66
CA ILE A 128 8.39 22.54 3.82
C ILE A 128 7.31 23.62 3.98
N GLN A 129 6.55 23.90 2.93
CA GLN A 129 5.54 24.97 2.87
C GLN A 129 4.22 24.53 3.54
N ALA A 130 4.29 24.02 4.76
CA ALA A 130 3.14 23.60 5.55
C ALA A 130 2.95 24.52 6.75
N TYR A 131 1.77 25.17 6.85
CA TYR A 131 1.44 26.14 7.91
C TYR A 131 -0.07 26.22 8.21
N ARG A 132 -0.91 25.51 7.45
CA ARG A 132 -2.35 25.37 7.66
C ARG A 132 -2.72 23.90 7.76
N THR A 133 -3.85 23.59 8.35
CA THR A 133 -4.35 22.21 8.47
C THR A 133 -4.50 21.54 7.09
N GLU A 134 -4.88 22.31 6.07
CA GLU A 134 -5.05 21.84 4.68
C GLU A 134 -3.71 21.42 4.05
N ASP A 135 -2.57 21.88 4.60
CA ASP A 135 -1.24 21.55 4.10
C ASP A 135 -0.72 20.18 4.62
N ALA A 136 -1.56 19.36 5.23
CA ALA A 136 -1.18 18.07 5.82
C ALA A 136 -0.46 17.13 4.83
N GLU A 137 -0.82 17.19 3.55
CA GLU A 137 -0.22 16.36 2.51
C GLU A 137 1.11 16.90 1.94
N VAL A 138 1.47 18.17 2.20
CA VAL A 138 2.65 18.82 1.62
C VAL A 138 3.92 18.03 1.91
N PHE A 139 4.16 17.69 3.15
CA PHE A 139 5.33 16.90 3.55
C PHE A 139 5.37 15.51 2.87
N GLY A 140 4.24 14.83 2.88
CA GLY A 140 4.11 13.52 2.22
C GLY A 140 4.35 13.59 0.72
N ASN A 141 3.88 14.65 0.06
CA ASN A 141 4.08 14.86 -1.37
C ASN A 141 5.55 15.15 -1.69
N MET A 142 6.26 15.95 -0.89
CA MET A 142 7.71 16.16 -1.05
C MET A 142 8.48 14.84 -0.94
N ILE A 143 8.10 13.93 -0.02
CA ILE A 143 8.72 12.61 0.08
C ILE A 143 8.47 11.78 -1.19
N LYS A 144 7.26 11.85 -1.78
CA LYS A 144 6.92 11.09 -3.00
C LYS A 144 7.73 11.48 -4.25
N GLU A 145 8.38 12.64 -4.25
CA GLU A 145 9.26 13.10 -5.34
C GLU A 145 10.59 12.35 -5.38
N TYR A 146 10.96 11.70 -4.29
CA TYR A 146 12.18 10.90 -4.20
C TYR A 146 12.00 9.49 -4.80
N LYS A 147 13.11 8.81 -4.98
CA LYS A 147 13.12 7.38 -5.27
C LYS A 147 13.40 6.59 -3.98
N PRO A 148 12.92 5.34 -3.85
CA PRO A 148 13.42 4.44 -2.82
C PRO A 148 14.95 4.35 -2.90
N ASP A 149 15.58 4.11 -1.77
CA ASP A 149 17.03 4.04 -1.57
C ASP A 149 17.80 5.35 -1.80
N SER A 150 17.09 6.47 -2.06
CA SER A 150 17.74 7.78 -2.12
C SER A 150 17.98 8.35 -0.71
N LEU A 151 19.06 9.09 -0.58
CA LEU A 151 19.40 9.83 0.63
C LEU A 151 18.75 11.20 0.60
N ALA A 152 18.08 11.58 1.68
CA ALA A 152 17.47 12.90 1.87
C ALA A 152 17.94 13.54 3.19
N LEU A 153 18.30 14.82 3.14
CA LEU A 153 18.72 15.61 4.30
C LEU A 153 17.54 16.37 4.89
N PHE A 154 17.15 16.01 6.08
CA PHE A 154 16.11 16.71 6.85
C PHE A 154 16.75 17.68 7.81
N SER A 155 16.44 18.98 7.67
CA SER A 155 16.91 20.04 8.55
C SER A 155 15.77 20.57 9.40
N GLY A 156 16.05 20.73 10.70
CA GLY A 156 15.03 21.10 11.64
C GLY A 156 15.55 21.50 13.02
N MET A 157 14.73 21.25 14.04
CA MET A 157 15.03 21.59 15.43
C MET A 157 14.52 20.51 16.39
N ARG A 158 15.32 20.18 17.41
CA ARG A 158 14.98 19.32 18.54
C ARG A 158 15.38 20.02 19.82
N ASP A 159 14.43 20.17 20.75
CA ASP A 159 14.68 20.80 22.06
C ASP A 159 15.40 22.14 21.94
N GLY A 160 15.00 23.00 20.98
CA GLY A 160 15.59 24.32 20.75
C GLY A 160 16.93 24.28 19.99
N LYS A 161 17.50 23.13 19.67
CA LYS A 161 18.78 22.97 18.96
C LYS A 161 18.56 22.57 17.51
N LYS A 162 19.35 23.12 16.60
CA LYS A 162 19.35 22.68 15.19
C LYS A 162 19.75 21.22 15.07
N ILE A 163 19.06 20.51 14.19
CA ILE A 163 19.37 19.14 13.80
C ILE A 163 19.39 19.02 12.28
N ASP A 164 20.31 18.19 11.81
CA ASP A 164 20.37 17.73 10.42
C ASP A 164 20.43 16.21 10.43
N LEU A 165 19.51 15.56 9.74
CA LEU A 165 19.34 14.11 9.73
C LEU A 165 19.40 13.60 8.29
N ASN A 166 20.43 12.81 7.99
CA ASN A 166 20.50 12.09 6.72
C ASN A 166 19.68 10.80 6.81
N VAL A 167 18.69 10.66 5.94
CA VAL A 167 17.78 9.51 5.93
C VAL A 167 17.79 8.87 4.57
N THR A 168 18.13 7.59 4.50
CA THR A 168 17.90 6.78 3.29
C THR A 168 16.45 6.36 3.28
N LEU A 169 15.68 6.85 2.31
CA LEU A 169 14.27 6.51 2.15
C LEU A 169 14.15 5.06 1.66
N GLU A 170 13.21 4.30 2.20
CA GLU A 170 12.97 2.92 1.80
C GLU A 170 11.69 2.80 0.97
N LYS A 171 11.49 1.65 0.34
CA LYS A 171 10.21 1.32 -0.29
C LYS A 171 9.11 1.32 0.77
N ARG A 172 7.98 1.95 0.45
CA ARG A 172 6.79 1.86 1.29
C ARG A 172 6.34 0.41 1.40
N PRO A 173 6.07 -0.10 2.60
CA PRO A 173 5.41 -1.39 2.78
C PRO A 173 4.07 -1.42 2.05
N ASP A 174 3.71 -2.58 1.50
CA ASP A 174 2.45 -2.74 0.82
C ASP A 174 1.28 -2.52 1.80
N PRO A 175 0.27 -1.74 1.43
CA PRO A 175 -0.90 -1.52 2.27
C PRO A 175 -1.73 -2.81 2.39
N SER A 176 -2.56 -2.90 3.41
CA SER A 176 -3.33 -4.11 3.70
C SER A 176 -4.19 -4.62 2.54
N ASN A 177 -4.75 -3.72 1.75
CA ASN A 177 -5.60 -4.04 0.59
C ASN A 177 -4.83 -4.51 -0.66
N GLU A 178 -3.51 -4.54 -0.60
CA GLU A 178 -2.64 -5.03 -1.69
C GLU A 178 -1.91 -6.32 -1.30
N LEU A 179 -2.09 -6.79 -0.06
CA LEU A 179 -1.53 -8.04 0.43
C LEU A 179 -2.37 -9.23 -0.03
N PRO A 180 -1.74 -10.40 -0.26
CA PRO A 180 -2.47 -11.63 -0.55
C PRO A 180 -3.46 -11.98 0.54
N ASP A 181 -4.66 -12.36 0.13
CA ASP A 181 -5.72 -12.87 0.98
C ASP A 181 -6.08 -14.31 0.60
N TYR A 182 -6.72 -15.00 1.50
CA TYR A 182 -7.22 -16.34 1.34
C TYR A 182 -8.62 -16.45 1.96
N GLU A 183 -9.59 -16.87 1.15
CA GLU A 183 -10.95 -17.13 1.57
C GLU A 183 -11.13 -18.60 1.95
N GLU A 184 -11.54 -18.86 3.18
CA GLU A 184 -11.91 -20.19 3.67
C GLU A 184 -13.42 -20.38 3.54
N GLU A 185 -13.83 -21.09 2.48
CA GLU A 185 -15.23 -21.25 2.10
C GLU A 185 -16.03 -22.11 3.08
N THR A 186 -15.41 -23.07 3.80
CA THR A 186 -16.10 -23.99 4.71
C THR A 186 -16.52 -23.31 6.01
N PHE A 187 -15.66 -22.47 6.54
CA PHE A 187 -15.88 -21.76 7.80
C PHE A 187 -16.27 -20.31 7.58
N GLU A 188 -16.32 -19.85 6.34
CA GLU A 188 -16.86 -18.56 5.91
C GLU A 188 -16.10 -17.36 6.50
N PHE A 189 -14.79 -17.35 6.32
CA PHE A 189 -13.95 -16.21 6.69
C PHE A 189 -12.80 -15.98 5.71
N THR A 190 -12.27 -14.77 5.70
CA THR A 190 -11.09 -14.40 4.89
C THR A 190 -9.95 -13.99 5.80
N VAL A 191 -8.76 -14.47 5.49
CA VAL A 191 -7.50 -14.04 6.14
C VAL A 191 -6.57 -13.44 5.12
N ARG A 192 -5.70 -12.55 5.54
CA ARG A 192 -4.61 -12.00 4.73
C ARG A 192 -3.29 -11.96 5.50
N GLU A 193 -2.23 -11.72 4.76
CA GLU A 193 -0.93 -11.46 5.37
C GLU A 193 -0.93 -10.21 6.27
N LEU A 194 -0.03 -10.22 7.26
CA LEU A 194 0.13 -9.10 8.20
C LEU A 194 0.80 -7.91 7.50
N SER A 195 0.08 -6.81 7.39
CA SER A 195 0.62 -5.52 6.93
C SER A 195 1.60 -4.92 7.97
N PHE A 196 2.35 -3.91 7.54
CA PHE A 196 3.15 -3.10 8.47
C PHE A 196 2.30 -2.50 9.59
N GLY A 197 1.10 -1.98 9.25
CA GLY A 197 0.16 -1.40 10.20
C GLY A 197 -0.31 -2.39 11.25
N ASP A 198 -0.62 -3.64 10.85
CA ASP A 198 -1.01 -4.71 11.78
C ASP A 198 0.13 -5.02 12.76
N ARG A 199 1.36 -5.14 12.25
CA ARG A 199 2.53 -5.42 13.08
C ARG A 199 2.80 -4.31 14.10
N VAL A 200 2.62 -3.05 13.70
CA VAL A 200 2.80 -1.89 14.60
C VAL A 200 1.70 -1.84 15.65
N SER A 201 0.43 -1.94 15.24
CA SER A 201 -0.73 -1.83 16.15
C SER A 201 -0.77 -2.96 17.17
N LYS A 202 -0.43 -4.16 16.74
CA LYS A 202 -0.41 -5.37 17.57
C LYS A 202 0.95 -5.61 18.27
N ARG A 203 1.94 -4.72 18.07
CA ARG A 203 3.30 -4.81 18.65
C ARG A 203 4.04 -6.11 18.30
N LEU A 204 3.78 -6.66 17.12
CA LEU A 204 4.40 -7.89 16.65
C LEU A 204 5.85 -7.66 16.21
N LYS A 205 6.66 -8.72 16.26
CA LYS A 205 8.01 -8.72 15.68
C LYS A 205 7.91 -8.72 14.15
N GLU A 206 8.97 -8.28 13.47
CA GLU A 206 9.01 -8.16 12.01
C GLU A 206 8.74 -9.49 11.30
N LYS A 207 9.34 -10.56 11.80
CA LYS A 207 9.25 -11.91 11.22
C LYS A 207 8.29 -12.83 11.99
N GLU A 208 7.46 -12.25 12.85
CA GLU A 208 6.48 -13.06 13.58
C GLU A 208 5.46 -13.62 12.57
N PRO A 209 5.33 -14.95 12.46
CA PRO A 209 4.39 -15.55 11.52
C PRO A 209 2.95 -15.32 11.99
N GLY A 210 2.03 -15.33 11.06
CA GLY A 210 0.61 -15.19 11.33
C GLY A 210 -0.12 -14.53 10.19
N LEU A 211 -1.45 -14.68 10.22
CA LEU A 211 -2.40 -14.04 9.33
C LEU A 211 -3.35 -13.21 10.17
N VAL A 212 -3.95 -12.19 9.59
CA VAL A 212 -5.02 -11.45 10.24
C VAL A 212 -6.34 -11.78 9.57
N VAL A 213 -7.36 -11.98 10.38
CA VAL A 213 -8.74 -12.17 9.89
C VAL A 213 -9.23 -10.84 9.31
N GLU A 214 -9.49 -10.81 8.02
CA GLU A 214 -9.94 -9.61 7.31
C GLU A 214 -11.45 -9.50 7.27
N ASN A 215 -12.14 -10.61 7.05
CA ASN A 215 -13.60 -10.68 7.07
C ASN A 215 -14.07 -11.97 7.72
N VAL A 216 -15.25 -11.92 8.35
CA VAL A 216 -15.99 -13.09 8.86
C VAL A 216 -17.43 -12.91 8.47
N GLU A 217 -18.02 -13.90 7.80
CA GLU A 217 -19.43 -13.85 7.41
C GLU A 217 -20.33 -13.82 8.66
N PRO A 218 -21.26 -12.86 8.72
CA PRO A 218 -22.23 -12.79 9.81
C PRO A 218 -23.07 -14.07 9.88
N ALA A 219 -23.18 -14.64 11.08
CA ALA A 219 -23.86 -15.92 11.35
C ALA A 219 -23.21 -17.16 10.68
N GLY A 220 -22.05 -17.03 10.04
CA GLY A 220 -21.24 -18.13 9.53
C GLY A 220 -20.60 -18.93 10.65
N TRP A 221 -20.06 -20.10 10.32
CA TRP A 221 -19.45 -21.02 11.30
C TRP A 221 -18.34 -20.39 12.11
N ALA A 222 -17.43 -19.64 11.46
CA ALA A 222 -16.35 -18.94 12.14
C ALA A 222 -16.88 -17.87 13.12
N SER A 223 -17.92 -17.12 12.71
CA SER A 223 -18.58 -16.12 13.55
C SER A 223 -19.22 -16.77 14.80
N LEU A 224 -19.93 -17.88 14.61
CA LEU A 224 -20.54 -18.65 15.72
C LEU A 224 -19.49 -19.22 16.67
N ALA A 225 -18.31 -19.59 16.16
CA ALA A 225 -17.17 -20.03 16.98
C ALA A 225 -16.46 -18.87 17.69
N GLY A 226 -16.86 -17.61 17.45
CA GLY A 226 -16.32 -16.42 18.11
C GLY A 226 -15.15 -15.77 17.40
N LEU A 227 -14.80 -16.20 16.16
CA LEU A 227 -13.78 -15.54 15.35
C LEU A 227 -14.28 -14.16 14.92
N ARG A 228 -13.39 -13.16 14.96
CA ARG A 228 -13.74 -11.77 14.64
C ARG A 228 -12.73 -11.15 13.69
N GLN A 229 -13.19 -10.18 12.92
CA GLN A 229 -12.30 -9.32 12.13
C GLN A 229 -11.20 -8.72 13.03
N GLY A 230 -9.97 -8.79 12.57
CA GLY A 230 -8.80 -8.31 13.29
C GLY A 230 -8.15 -9.35 14.22
N ASP A 231 -8.72 -10.52 14.39
CA ASP A 231 -8.06 -11.61 15.12
C ASP A 231 -6.80 -12.07 14.40
N LEU A 232 -5.84 -12.60 15.17
CA LEU A 232 -4.62 -13.18 14.63
C LEU A 232 -4.76 -14.70 14.58
N VAL A 233 -4.53 -15.26 13.40
CA VAL A 233 -4.37 -16.71 13.22
C VAL A 233 -2.88 -17.01 13.32
N LEU A 234 -2.48 -17.63 14.41
CA LEU A 234 -1.12 -18.05 14.69
C LEU A 234 -1.00 -19.56 14.46
N ARG A 235 0.23 -20.03 14.32
CA ARG A 235 0.49 -21.48 14.25
C ARG A 235 0.19 -22.16 15.57
#